data_ce90d40e8493af20c834c69b82524424
#
_entry.id   ce90d40e8493af20c834c69b82524424
#
_cell.length_a   1.000
_cell.length_b   1.000
_cell.length_c   1.000
_cell.angle_alpha   90.00
_cell.angle_beta   90.00
_cell.angle_gamma   90.00
#
_symmetry.space_group_name_H-M   'P 1'
#
loop_
_entity.id
_entity.type
_entity.pdbx_description
1 polymer ?
#
loop_
_entity_poly.entity_id
_entity_poly.type
_entity_poly.pdbx_seq_one_letter_code
_entity_poly.pdbx_strand_id
1 'polypeptide(L)'
;HSNARVFIPLGLIASAVIMTVMGLIPWTVSSLSIMLMFCILFVNGWVQGMGWPPCGRVMVHWFSVRERGVKMSIWNIAHNVGGALMAPLAVFGITIFGVWGGAFYFPAMVAVIIAVIAYLLVRDTPQSCGLPPIELYKPEECTQVYSAEQEKELSTKEILFGHVFNNKLLWIIAF
;
A
#
# COMPACT_ATOMS: atom_id res chain seq x y z
N HIS A 1 -2.92 -8.18 -14.23
CA HIS A 1 -1.62 -8.33 -13.55
C HIS A 1 -1.21 -7.00 -12.91
N SER A 2 -1.41 -6.85 -11.61
CA SER A 2 -0.95 -5.68 -10.86
C SER A 2 0.48 -5.93 -10.37
N ASN A 3 1.46 -5.43 -11.11
CA ASN A 3 2.86 -5.51 -10.72
C ASN A 3 3.11 -4.58 -9.51
N ALA A 4 3.54 -5.13 -8.36
CA ALA A 4 3.77 -4.38 -7.13
C ALA A 4 4.78 -3.23 -7.32
N ARG A 5 5.79 -3.44 -8.18
CA ARG A 5 6.80 -2.43 -8.53
C ARG A 5 6.21 -1.15 -9.13
N VAL A 6 5.07 -1.26 -9.80
CA VAL A 6 4.40 -0.12 -10.45
C VAL A 6 3.27 0.41 -9.58
N PHE A 7 2.49 -0.49 -8.98
CA PHE A 7 1.30 -0.12 -8.20
C PHE A 7 1.61 0.67 -6.93
N ILE A 8 2.66 0.27 -6.19
CA ILE A 8 3.04 0.96 -4.95
C ILE A 8 3.50 2.40 -5.23
N PRO A 9 4.45 2.65 -6.15
CA PRO A 9 4.84 4.02 -6.48
C PRO A 9 3.71 4.84 -7.09
N LEU A 10 2.86 4.26 -7.91
CA LEU A 10 1.72 4.95 -8.51
C LEU A 10 0.75 5.46 -7.43
N GLY A 11 0.41 4.61 -6.46
CA GLY A 11 -0.43 5.00 -5.32
C GLY A 11 0.19 6.12 -4.48
N LEU A 12 1.50 6.05 -4.22
CA LEU A 12 2.22 7.10 -3.50
C LEU A 12 2.26 8.43 -4.26
N ILE A 13 2.51 8.39 -5.57
CA ILE A 13 2.50 9.60 -6.42
C ILE A 13 1.10 10.20 -6.50
N ALA A 14 0.08 9.37 -6.70
CA ALA A 14 -1.30 9.85 -6.73
C ALA A 14 -1.70 10.51 -5.40
N SER A 15 -1.36 9.89 -4.26
CA SER A 15 -1.57 10.47 -2.94
C SER A 15 -0.78 11.79 -2.76
N ALA A 16 0.47 11.85 -3.20
CA ALA A 16 1.28 13.07 -3.14
C ALA A 16 0.67 14.23 -3.96
N VAL A 17 0.12 13.93 -5.14
CA VAL A 17 -0.59 14.93 -5.97
C VAL A 17 -1.83 15.43 -5.24
N ILE A 18 -2.64 14.53 -4.69
CA ILE A 18 -3.86 14.88 -3.95
C ILE A 18 -3.53 15.75 -2.72
N MET A 19 -2.48 15.39 -1.97
CA MET A 19 -2.01 16.18 -0.83
C MET A 19 -1.50 17.56 -1.25
N THR A 20 -0.78 17.66 -2.37
CA THR A 20 -0.34 18.95 -2.91
C THR A 20 -1.51 19.83 -3.30
N VAL A 21 -2.53 19.27 -3.97
CA VAL A 21 -3.77 20.00 -4.29
C VAL A 21 -4.46 20.47 -3.02
N MET A 22 -4.51 19.63 -1.99
CA MET A 22 -5.08 19.96 -0.68
C MET A 22 -4.38 21.19 -0.06
N GLY A 23 -3.05 21.26 -0.14
CA GLY A 23 -2.26 22.37 0.37
C GLY A 23 -2.39 23.67 -0.43
N LEU A 24 -2.74 23.58 -1.72
CA LEU A 24 -2.90 24.76 -2.60
C LEU A 24 -4.23 25.48 -2.43
N ILE A 25 -5.25 24.81 -1.93
CA ILE A 25 -6.60 25.40 -1.78
C ILE A 25 -6.61 26.34 -0.59
N PRO A 26 -7.03 27.62 -0.79
CA PRO A 26 -7.24 28.55 0.33
C PRO A 26 -8.53 28.13 1.07
N TRP A 27 -8.39 27.47 2.21
CA TRP A 27 -9.50 27.01 2.99
C TRP A 27 -10.16 28.15 3.77
N THR A 28 -11.41 28.41 3.47
CA THR A 28 -12.27 29.30 4.25
C THR A 28 -13.28 28.46 5.04
N VAL A 29 -13.70 28.95 6.21
CA VAL A 29 -14.68 28.23 7.04
C VAL A 29 -16.07 28.36 6.41
N SER A 30 -16.38 27.52 5.45
CA SER A 30 -17.70 27.40 4.82
C SER A 30 -18.09 25.93 4.67
N SER A 31 -19.39 25.66 4.61
CA SER A 31 -19.90 24.29 4.41
C SER A 31 -19.38 23.66 3.13
N LEU A 32 -19.21 24.44 2.06
CA LEU A 32 -18.67 23.99 0.79
C LEU A 32 -17.19 23.59 0.91
N SER A 33 -16.38 24.35 1.65
CA SER A 33 -14.98 24.04 1.88
C SER A 33 -14.82 22.74 2.68
N ILE A 34 -15.64 22.55 3.70
CA ILE A 34 -15.63 21.32 4.51
C ILE A 34 -16.00 20.10 3.66
N MET A 35 -17.04 20.20 2.83
CA MET A 35 -17.47 19.13 1.94
C MET A 35 -16.38 18.77 0.92
N LEU A 36 -15.76 19.79 0.31
CA LEU A 36 -14.66 19.59 -0.65
C LEU A 36 -13.45 18.90 0.02
N MET A 37 -13.08 19.35 1.21
CA MET A 37 -12.02 18.75 2.00
C MET A 37 -12.30 17.27 2.29
N PHE A 38 -13.53 16.96 2.71
CA PHE A 38 -13.95 15.59 2.94
C PHE A 38 -13.83 14.73 1.67
N CYS A 39 -14.29 15.22 0.53
CA CYS A 39 -14.20 14.50 -0.74
C CYS A 39 -12.74 14.22 -1.14
N ILE A 40 -11.87 15.22 -1.01
CA ILE A 40 -10.44 15.08 -1.35
C ILE A 40 -9.78 14.06 -0.41
N LEU A 41 -10.04 14.12 0.90
CA LEU A 41 -9.49 13.16 1.87
C LEU A 41 -10.03 11.76 1.66
N PHE A 42 -11.32 11.63 1.31
CA PHE A 42 -11.92 10.34 0.98
C PHE A 42 -11.23 9.69 -0.23
N VAL A 43 -11.04 10.45 -1.30
CA VAL A 43 -10.32 9.96 -2.50
C VAL A 43 -8.87 9.60 -2.14
N ASN A 44 -8.21 10.42 -1.32
CA ASN A 44 -6.85 10.11 -0.86
C ASN A 44 -6.78 8.81 -0.05
N GLY A 45 -7.73 8.58 0.85
CA GLY A 45 -7.82 7.33 1.62
C GLY A 45 -8.01 6.12 0.72
N TRP A 46 -8.84 6.24 -0.31
CA TRP A 46 -9.04 5.18 -1.30
C TRP A 46 -7.76 4.88 -2.10
N VAL A 47 -7.07 5.91 -2.57
CA VAL A 47 -5.79 5.77 -3.27
C VAL A 47 -4.72 5.12 -2.37
N GLN A 48 -4.65 5.51 -1.10
CA GLN A 48 -3.72 4.91 -0.14
C GLN A 48 -4.03 3.43 0.12
N GLY A 49 -5.31 3.06 0.13
CA GLY A 49 -5.74 1.66 0.24
C GLY A 49 -5.20 0.74 -0.86
N MET A 50 -4.86 1.29 -2.02
CA MET A 50 -4.28 0.54 -3.14
C MET A 50 -2.90 -0.07 -2.82
N GLY A 51 -2.21 0.39 -1.79
CA GLY A 51 -0.90 -0.13 -1.40
C GLY A 51 -0.92 -1.51 -0.72
N TRP A 52 -2.02 -1.89 -0.09
CA TRP A 52 -2.13 -3.13 0.68
C TRP A 52 -2.05 -4.41 -0.15
N PRO A 53 -2.84 -4.58 -1.24
CA PRO A 53 -2.78 -5.80 -2.03
C PRO A 53 -1.40 -6.09 -2.63
N PRO A 54 -0.66 -5.12 -3.19
CA PRO A 54 0.69 -5.36 -3.69
C PRO A 54 1.68 -5.78 -2.60
N CYS A 55 1.59 -5.20 -1.38
CA CYS A 55 2.43 -5.61 -0.26
C CYS A 55 2.17 -7.06 0.15
N GLY A 56 0.90 -7.46 0.23
CA GLY A 56 0.51 -8.85 0.50
C GLY A 56 1.07 -9.81 -0.56
N ARG A 57 0.99 -9.43 -1.84
CA ARG A 57 1.55 -10.20 -2.95
C ARG A 57 3.07 -10.39 -2.82
N VAL A 58 3.82 -9.33 -2.56
CA VAL A 58 5.27 -9.41 -2.32
C VAL A 58 5.57 -10.36 -1.16
N MET A 59 4.83 -10.26 -0.04
CA MET A 59 5.02 -11.14 1.12
C MET A 59 4.80 -12.62 0.79
N VAL A 60 3.82 -12.93 -0.06
CA VAL A 60 3.52 -14.32 -0.44
C VAL A 60 4.60 -14.90 -1.34
N HIS A 61 5.12 -14.12 -2.30
CA HIS A 61 6.09 -14.64 -3.27
C HIS A 61 7.55 -14.64 -2.79
N TRP A 62 7.89 -13.77 -1.82
CA TRP A 62 9.29 -13.64 -1.34
C TRP A 62 9.58 -14.37 -0.05
N PHE A 63 8.55 -14.75 0.73
CA PHE A 63 8.75 -15.38 2.04
C PHE A 63 7.98 -16.69 2.18
N SER A 64 8.64 -17.68 2.79
CA SER A 64 8.01 -18.96 3.13
C SER A 64 6.86 -18.78 4.13
N VAL A 65 5.95 -19.75 4.20
CA VAL A 65 4.80 -19.71 5.11
C VAL A 65 5.21 -19.50 6.57
N ARG A 66 6.32 -20.12 6.99
CA ARG A 66 6.86 -19.99 8.37
C ARG A 66 7.37 -18.58 8.68
N GLU A 67 7.97 -17.91 7.71
CA GLU A 67 8.56 -16.59 7.90
C GLU A 67 7.55 -15.45 7.76
N ARG A 68 6.44 -15.65 7.04
CA ARG A 68 5.45 -14.60 6.74
C ARG A 68 4.92 -13.89 7.98
N GLY A 69 4.65 -14.63 9.05
CA GLY A 69 4.12 -14.03 10.29
C GLY A 69 5.05 -12.97 10.87
N VAL A 70 6.35 -13.30 10.98
CA VAL A 70 7.36 -12.38 11.51
C VAL A 70 7.54 -11.18 10.56
N LYS A 71 7.62 -11.43 9.25
CA LYS A 71 7.78 -10.35 8.25
C LYS A 71 6.58 -9.41 8.21
N MET A 72 5.37 -9.94 8.31
CA MET A 72 4.14 -9.14 8.41
C MET A 72 4.11 -8.30 9.69
N SER A 73 4.58 -8.83 10.81
CA SER A 73 4.67 -8.07 12.07
C SER A 73 5.63 -6.90 11.95
N ILE A 74 6.81 -7.10 11.34
CA ILE A 74 7.78 -6.03 11.09
C ILE A 74 7.19 -4.97 10.14
N TRP A 75 6.50 -5.40 9.09
CA TRP A 75 5.83 -4.50 8.18
C TRP A 75 4.74 -3.66 8.87
N ASN A 76 3.98 -4.27 9.79
CA ASN A 76 2.97 -3.56 10.56
C ASN A 76 3.59 -2.50 11.51
N ILE A 77 4.78 -2.75 12.05
CA ILE A 77 5.54 -1.73 12.81
C ILE A 77 5.85 -0.53 11.91
N ALA A 78 6.28 -0.74 10.67
CA ALA A 78 6.56 0.34 9.73
C ALA A 78 5.32 1.21 9.46
N HIS A 79 4.12 0.62 9.39
CA HIS A 79 2.87 1.34 9.26
C HIS A 79 2.61 2.28 10.47
N ASN A 80 2.80 1.78 11.69
CA ASN A 80 2.62 2.58 12.91
C ASN A 80 3.67 3.70 13.03
N VAL A 81 4.93 3.42 12.69
CA VAL A 81 6.01 4.42 12.66
C VAL A 81 5.69 5.51 11.63
N GLY A 82 5.22 5.12 10.44
CA GLY A 82 4.79 6.06 9.41
C GLY A 82 3.67 6.99 9.91
N GLY A 83 2.66 6.44 10.57
CA GLY A 83 1.58 7.23 11.17
C GLY A 83 2.08 8.21 12.24
N ALA A 84 3.00 7.78 13.11
CA ALA A 84 3.58 8.63 14.14
C ALA A 84 4.43 9.77 13.56
N LEU A 85 5.08 9.57 12.42
CA LEU A 85 5.90 10.59 11.76
C LEU A 85 5.09 11.65 11.02
N MET A 86 3.81 11.43 10.73
CA MET A 86 3.01 12.37 9.93
C MET A 86 2.87 13.75 10.57
N ALA A 87 2.59 13.81 11.89
CA ALA A 87 2.46 15.08 12.59
C ALA A 87 3.77 15.88 12.65
N PRO A 88 4.92 15.31 13.05
CA PRO A 88 6.21 15.99 12.97
C PRO A 88 6.56 16.49 11.55
N LEU A 89 6.32 15.69 10.52
CA LEU A 89 6.57 16.07 9.14
C LEU A 89 5.70 17.26 8.70
N ALA A 90 4.43 17.29 9.11
CA ALA A 90 3.52 18.39 8.83
C ALA A 90 3.98 19.69 9.51
N VAL A 91 4.36 19.64 10.79
CA VAL A 91 4.89 20.79 11.53
C VAL A 91 6.18 21.31 10.89
N PHE A 92 7.09 20.40 10.54
CA PHE A 92 8.34 20.75 9.87
C PHE A 92 8.08 21.41 8.50
N GLY A 93 7.10 20.90 7.75
CA GLY A 93 6.67 21.51 6.49
C GLY A 93 6.14 22.92 6.66
N ILE A 94 5.29 23.19 7.67
CA ILE A 94 4.83 24.55 7.97
C ILE A 94 5.99 25.46 8.32
N THR A 95 6.95 24.98 9.10
CA THR A 95 8.12 25.77 9.51
C THR A 95 9.00 26.16 8.33
N ILE A 96 9.22 25.25 7.37
CA ILE A 96 10.06 25.51 6.19
C ILE A 96 9.36 26.46 5.20
N PHE A 97 8.10 26.18 4.88
CA PHE A 97 7.38 26.93 3.85
C PHE A 97 6.73 28.21 4.37
N GLY A 98 6.62 28.39 5.69
CA GLY A 98 6.02 29.57 6.29
C GLY A 98 4.51 29.71 6.03
N VAL A 99 3.88 28.70 5.44
CA VAL A 99 2.46 28.69 5.06
C VAL A 99 1.77 27.41 5.52
N TRP A 100 0.47 27.49 5.77
CA TRP A 100 -0.33 26.33 6.18
C TRP A 100 -0.22 25.15 5.21
N GLY A 101 -0.21 25.41 3.90
CA GLY A 101 -0.03 24.38 2.88
C GLY A 101 1.24 23.55 3.02
N GLY A 102 2.27 24.07 3.71
CA GLY A 102 3.51 23.36 4.02
C GLY A 102 3.28 22.04 4.75
N ALA A 103 2.19 21.94 5.56
CA ALA A 103 1.78 20.70 6.23
C ALA A 103 1.51 19.55 5.23
N PHE A 104 1.16 19.87 4.00
CA PHE A 104 0.83 18.90 2.95
C PHE A 104 1.98 18.77 1.95
N TYR A 105 2.66 19.87 1.61
CA TYR A 105 3.74 19.88 0.61
C TYR A 105 4.94 19.05 1.04
N PHE A 106 5.36 19.18 2.28
CA PHE A 106 6.53 18.45 2.76
C PHE A 106 6.31 16.94 2.82
N PRO A 107 5.22 16.40 3.42
CA PRO A 107 4.91 14.99 3.34
C PRO A 107 4.72 14.49 1.89
N ALA A 108 4.14 15.30 1.00
CA ALA A 108 4.00 14.94 -0.41
C ALA A 108 5.37 14.78 -1.10
N MET A 109 6.32 15.69 -0.85
CA MET A 109 7.69 15.57 -1.36
C MET A 109 8.37 14.28 -0.86
N VAL A 110 8.24 13.98 0.43
CA VAL A 110 8.77 12.75 1.02
C VAL A 110 8.13 11.51 0.37
N ALA A 111 6.81 11.53 0.15
CA ALA A 111 6.10 10.44 -0.52
C ALA A 111 6.61 10.22 -1.97
N VAL A 112 6.90 11.28 -2.73
CA VAL A 112 7.48 11.16 -4.08
C VAL A 112 8.88 10.55 -4.03
N ILE A 113 9.72 10.97 -3.09
CA ILE A 113 11.06 10.38 -2.92
C ILE A 113 10.96 8.90 -2.60
N ILE A 114 10.07 8.53 -1.66
CA ILE A 114 9.83 7.12 -1.31
C ILE A 114 9.27 6.35 -2.52
N ALA A 115 8.40 6.95 -3.32
CA ALA A 115 7.87 6.33 -4.55
C ALA A 115 8.98 6.00 -5.54
N VAL A 116 9.94 6.90 -5.76
CA VAL A 116 11.10 6.67 -6.62
C VAL A 116 11.96 5.53 -6.06
N ILE A 117 12.28 5.56 -4.77
CA ILE A 117 13.05 4.50 -4.11
C ILE A 117 12.32 3.16 -4.23
N ALA A 118 11.01 3.13 -4.00
CA ALA A 118 10.22 1.91 -4.12
C ALA A 118 10.23 1.38 -5.57
N TYR A 119 10.09 2.24 -6.57
CA TYR A 119 10.17 1.84 -7.97
C TYR A 119 11.53 1.20 -8.33
N LEU A 120 12.61 1.72 -7.77
CA LEU A 120 13.96 1.21 -8.02
C LEU A 120 14.26 -0.11 -7.28
N LEU A 121 13.80 -0.24 -6.04
CA LEU A 121 14.16 -1.35 -5.15
C LEU A 121 13.15 -2.49 -5.13
N VAL A 122 11.84 -2.19 -5.20
CA VAL A 122 10.80 -3.22 -5.10
C VAL A 122 10.78 -4.10 -6.35
N ARG A 123 10.69 -5.40 -6.12
CA ARG A 123 10.47 -6.42 -7.17
C ARG A 123 9.23 -7.22 -6.82
N ASP A 124 8.41 -7.49 -7.82
CA ASP A 124 7.10 -8.15 -7.64
C ASP A 124 7.27 -9.60 -7.18
N THR A 125 8.06 -10.36 -7.92
CA THR A 125 8.30 -11.78 -7.65
C THR A 125 9.77 -12.13 -7.83
N PRO A 126 10.30 -13.22 -7.18
CA PRO A 126 11.65 -13.71 -7.42
C PRO A 126 11.91 -14.03 -8.88
N GLN A 127 10.93 -14.61 -9.57
CA GLN A 127 11.03 -14.96 -11.00
C GLN A 127 11.30 -13.73 -11.89
N SER A 128 10.78 -12.56 -11.50
CA SER A 128 11.05 -11.30 -12.21
C SER A 128 12.53 -10.87 -12.15
N CYS A 129 13.30 -11.49 -11.26
CA CYS A 129 14.75 -11.28 -11.08
C CYS A 129 15.57 -12.47 -11.55
N GLY A 130 14.96 -13.47 -12.21
CA GLY A 130 15.65 -14.70 -12.64
C GLY A 130 15.92 -15.69 -11.50
N LEU A 131 15.28 -15.51 -10.34
CA LEU A 131 15.42 -16.41 -9.18
C LEU A 131 14.30 -17.46 -9.19
N PRO A 132 14.54 -18.67 -8.64
CA PRO A 132 13.50 -19.67 -8.50
C PRO A 132 12.42 -19.20 -7.50
N PRO A 133 11.18 -19.71 -7.62
CA PRO A 133 10.14 -19.44 -6.64
C PRO A 133 10.55 -19.94 -5.25
N ILE A 134 10.00 -19.30 -4.20
CA ILE A 134 10.39 -19.59 -2.81
C ILE A 134 10.16 -21.04 -2.42
N GLU A 135 9.15 -21.69 -3.01
CA GLU A 135 8.79 -23.09 -2.79
C GLU A 135 9.89 -24.06 -3.26
N LEU A 136 10.61 -23.71 -4.32
CA LEU A 136 11.76 -24.49 -4.82
C LEU A 136 13.05 -24.17 -4.06
N TYR A 137 13.18 -22.93 -3.55
CA TYR A 137 14.36 -22.52 -2.80
C TYR A 137 14.37 -23.05 -1.37
N LYS A 138 13.17 -23.15 -0.73
CA LYS A 138 12.99 -23.66 0.64
C LYS A 138 11.90 -24.73 0.71
N PRO A 139 12.09 -25.89 0.11
CA PRO A 139 11.04 -26.93 0.07
C PRO A 139 10.65 -27.45 1.45
N GLU A 140 11.58 -27.46 2.42
CA GLU A 140 11.32 -27.93 3.79
C GLU A 140 10.37 -27.02 4.60
N GLU A 141 10.24 -25.76 4.21
CA GLU A 141 9.38 -24.78 4.88
C GLU A 141 8.02 -24.62 4.20
N CYS A 142 7.81 -25.23 3.05
CA CYS A 142 6.57 -25.18 2.30
C CYS A 142 5.76 -26.45 2.53
N THR A 143 4.65 -26.32 3.22
CA THR A 143 3.75 -27.45 3.59
C THR A 143 2.94 -27.99 2.41
N GLN A 144 2.97 -27.33 1.25
CA GLN A 144 2.26 -27.74 0.05
C GLN A 144 3.22 -27.85 -1.12
N VAL A 145 3.19 -29.00 -1.80
CA VAL A 145 3.88 -29.20 -3.07
C VAL A 145 3.27 -28.23 -4.08
N TYR A 146 4.10 -27.34 -4.61
CA TYR A 146 3.70 -26.41 -5.66
C TYR A 146 3.33 -27.22 -6.92
N SER A 147 2.05 -27.31 -7.23
CA SER A 147 1.59 -27.76 -8.54
C SER A 147 1.37 -26.54 -9.41
N ALA A 148 2.08 -26.48 -10.54
CA ALA A 148 1.97 -25.40 -11.52
C ALA A 148 0.54 -25.20 -12.07
N GLU A 149 -0.35 -26.15 -11.83
CA GLU A 149 -1.76 -26.10 -12.18
C GLU A 149 -2.60 -25.17 -11.26
N GLN A 150 -2.07 -24.76 -10.09
CA GLN A 150 -2.79 -23.89 -9.15
C GLN A 150 -2.63 -22.38 -9.44
N GLU A 151 -1.80 -21.98 -10.37
CA GLU A 151 -1.76 -20.59 -10.88
C GLU A 151 -2.86 -20.29 -11.92
N LYS A 152 -4.01 -20.96 -11.84
CA LYS A 152 -5.15 -20.55 -12.63
C LYS A 152 -5.63 -19.20 -12.12
N GLU A 153 -5.41 -18.16 -12.92
CA GLU A 153 -5.90 -16.81 -12.59
C GLU A 153 -7.42 -16.83 -12.49
N LEU A 154 -7.91 -16.82 -11.26
CA LEU A 154 -9.33 -16.69 -10.98
C LEU A 154 -9.79 -15.30 -11.39
N SER A 155 -10.91 -15.23 -12.08
CA SER A 155 -11.56 -13.96 -12.41
C SER A 155 -11.91 -13.23 -11.10
N THR A 156 -11.84 -11.88 -11.12
CA THR A 156 -12.22 -11.03 -9.97
C THR A 156 -13.62 -11.36 -9.45
N LYS A 157 -14.55 -11.74 -10.34
CA LYS A 157 -15.90 -12.19 -9.98
C LYS A 157 -15.87 -13.52 -9.23
N GLU A 158 -15.08 -14.50 -9.65
CA GLU A 158 -14.92 -15.79 -8.99
C GLU A 158 -14.31 -15.63 -7.59
N ILE A 159 -13.32 -14.78 -7.45
CA ILE A 159 -12.71 -14.48 -6.15
C ILE A 159 -13.74 -13.85 -5.21
N LEU A 160 -14.46 -12.82 -5.65
CA LEU A 160 -15.42 -12.11 -4.81
C LEU A 160 -16.61 -12.99 -4.43
N PHE A 161 -17.28 -13.59 -5.40
CA PHE A 161 -18.52 -14.34 -5.16
C PHE A 161 -18.27 -15.79 -4.73
N GLY A 162 -17.23 -16.45 -5.25
CA GLY A 162 -16.91 -17.83 -4.90
C GLY A 162 -16.18 -17.96 -3.56
N HIS A 163 -15.19 -17.11 -3.32
CA HIS A 163 -14.30 -17.28 -2.16
C HIS A 163 -14.52 -16.27 -1.04
N VAL A 164 -14.93 -15.02 -1.33
CA VAL A 164 -15.11 -14.00 -0.29
C VAL A 164 -16.54 -13.99 0.24
N PHE A 165 -17.53 -13.73 -0.61
CA PHE A 165 -18.91 -13.58 -0.15
C PHE A 165 -19.56 -14.89 0.32
N ASN A 166 -19.16 -16.02 -0.24
CA ASN A 166 -19.73 -17.32 0.12
C ASN A 166 -19.02 -17.98 1.32
N ASN A 167 -17.94 -17.40 1.83
CA ASN A 167 -17.18 -17.95 2.93
C ASN A 167 -17.65 -17.37 4.28
N LYS A 168 -18.47 -18.14 5.01
CA LYS A 168 -18.99 -17.75 6.33
C LYS A 168 -17.89 -17.45 7.36
N LEU A 169 -16.74 -18.13 7.28
CA LEU A 169 -15.62 -17.90 8.20
C LEU A 169 -15.00 -16.52 8.00
N LEU A 170 -14.90 -16.03 6.76
CA LEU A 170 -14.41 -14.67 6.50
C LEU A 170 -15.31 -13.60 7.12
N TRP A 171 -16.63 -13.82 7.09
CA TRP A 171 -17.57 -12.89 7.71
C TRP A 171 -17.48 -12.88 9.24
N ILE A 172 -17.28 -14.05 9.87
CA ILE A 172 -17.09 -14.15 11.33
C ILE A 172 -15.81 -13.45 11.78
N ILE A 173 -14.75 -13.49 10.96
CA ILE A 173 -13.47 -12.82 11.29
C ILE A 173 -13.53 -11.31 11.03
N ALA A 174 -14.36 -10.88 10.08
CA ALA A 174 -14.47 -9.47 9.68
C ALA A 174 -15.35 -8.64 10.64
N PHE A 175 -16.23 -9.27 11.43
CA PHE A 175 -17.12 -8.67 12.42
C PHE A 175 -16.78 -9.13 13.84
#